data_122d9debe5e51898f7c47cb98d7b92b0
#
_entry.id   122d9debe5e51898f7c47cb98d7b92b0
#
_cell.length_a   1.000
_cell.length_b   1.000
_cell.length_c   1.000
_cell.angle_alpha   90.00
_cell.angle_beta   90.00
_cell.angle_gamma   90.00
#
_symmetry.space_group_name_H-M   'P 1'
#
loop_
_entity.id
_entity.type
_entity.pdbx_description
1 polymer ?
#
loop_
_entity_poly.entity_id
_entity_poly.type
_entity_poly.pdbx_seq_one_letter_code
_entity_poly.pdbx_strand_id
1 'polypeptide(L)'
;MLSENDVIHPNISPDISKKDGRILKQLLSSEEWKDYFQRLSTATGFDLTIYDENSAPFLTTKENVFCELIKSFIGNGVECPASCNKFILESLKLNEPIAYKCYSKIMNFSFPIKYLGEKVVMVGKKSFASYEDFLEFLKIARDNGINEIPITTSLNFTDENYVKNISQYV
;
A
#
# COMPACT_ATOMS: atom_id res chain seq x y z
N MET A 1 -36.57 14.38 -21.77
CA MET A 1 -36.93 13.11 -21.10
C MET A 1 -35.91 12.11 -21.51
N LEU A 2 -34.87 11.91 -20.71
CA LEU A 2 -33.87 10.85 -20.86
C LEU A 2 -34.29 9.74 -19.92
N SER A 3 -34.49 8.53 -20.44
CA SER A 3 -34.98 7.38 -19.69
C SER A 3 -33.87 6.86 -18.75
N GLU A 4 -34.19 6.80 -17.47
CA GLU A 4 -33.45 6.11 -16.42
C GLU A 4 -33.53 4.60 -16.66
N ASN A 5 -32.64 3.98 -17.39
CA ASN A 5 -32.49 2.50 -17.37
C ASN A 5 -31.34 1.96 -18.21
N ASP A 6 -30.14 2.56 -18.12
CA ASP A 6 -28.95 1.90 -18.66
C ASP A 6 -27.81 1.89 -17.62
N VAL A 7 -28.11 1.33 -16.43
CA VAL A 7 -27.05 0.81 -15.55
C VAL A 7 -26.69 -0.57 -16.06
N ILE A 8 -25.68 -0.64 -16.91
CA ILE A 8 -25.05 -1.91 -17.30
C ILE A 8 -24.40 -2.49 -16.04
N HIS A 9 -25.13 -3.34 -15.34
CA HIS A 9 -24.50 -4.25 -14.38
C HIS A 9 -23.70 -5.27 -15.18
N PRO A 10 -22.38 -5.36 -15.02
CA PRO A 10 -21.64 -6.45 -15.62
C PRO A 10 -22.19 -7.75 -15.03
N ASN A 11 -22.77 -8.57 -15.89
CA ASN A 11 -23.26 -9.90 -15.55
C ASN A 11 -22.04 -10.80 -15.31
N ILE A 12 -21.39 -10.63 -14.16
CA ILE A 12 -20.36 -11.55 -13.68
C ILE A 12 -21.12 -12.73 -13.09
N SER A 13 -21.42 -13.70 -13.93
CA SER A 13 -21.74 -15.06 -13.47
C SER A 13 -20.41 -15.75 -13.16
N PRO A 14 -20.00 -15.84 -11.90
CA PRO A 14 -18.86 -16.66 -11.57
C PRO A 14 -19.34 -18.11 -11.51
N ASP A 15 -18.86 -18.92 -12.44
CA ASP A 15 -18.84 -20.38 -12.25
C ASP A 15 -17.81 -20.68 -11.14
N ILE A 16 -18.23 -20.37 -9.90
CA ILE A 16 -17.42 -20.57 -8.70
C ILE A 16 -17.64 -22.01 -8.28
N SER A 17 -17.01 -22.95 -8.98
CA SER A 17 -16.78 -24.26 -8.42
C SER A 17 -15.92 -24.08 -7.16
N LYS A 18 -16.42 -24.57 -6.02
CA LYS A 18 -15.75 -24.63 -4.70
C LYS A 18 -14.40 -25.36 -4.79
N LYS A 19 -13.37 -24.70 -5.31
CA LYS A 19 -11.98 -25.14 -5.22
C LYS A 19 -11.15 -23.97 -4.71
N ASP A 20 -10.66 -24.15 -3.49
CA ASP A 20 -9.70 -23.34 -2.77
C ASP A 20 -10.16 -21.93 -2.39
N GLY A 21 -10.43 -21.75 -1.08
CA GLY A 21 -10.83 -20.52 -0.38
C GLY A 21 -9.92 -19.30 -0.56
N ARG A 22 -9.79 -18.77 -1.78
CA ARG A 22 -8.99 -17.59 -2.12
C ARG A 22 -9.63 -16.77 -3.23
N ILE A 23 -10.96 -16.64 -3.17
CA ILE A 23 -11.72 -15.91 -4.20
C ILE A 23 -11.26 -14.46 -4.29
N LEU A 24 -11.05 -13.79 -3.16
CA LEU A 24 -10.60 -12.40 -3.11
C LEU A 24 -9.22 -12.24 -3.74
N LYS A 25 -8.29 -13.13 -3.45
CA LYS A 25 -6.94 -13.08 -4.03
C LYS A 25 -6.95 -13.31 -5.54
N GLN A 26 -7.80 -14.23 -6.02
CA GLN A 26 -7.98 -14.48 -7.46
C GLN A 26 -8.58 -13.26 -8.16
N LEU A 27 -9.62 -12.66 -7.58
CA LEU A 27 -10.26 -11.44 -8.10
C LEU A 27 -9.24 -10.31 -8.23
N LEU A 28 -8.50 -10.02 -7.16
CA LEU A 28 -7.51 -8.94 -7.12
C LEU A 28 -6.28 -9.21 -8.00
N SER A 29 -6.07 -10.45 -8.43
CA SER A 29 -5.00 -10.83 -9.36
C SER A 29 -5.44 -10.83 -10.82
N SER A 30 -6.72 -10.52 -11.12
CA SER A 30 -7.20 -10.40 -12.51
C SER A 30 -6.57 -9.18 -13.21
N GLU A 31 -6.52 -9.22 -14.55
CA GLU A 31 -5.92 -8.13 -15.34
C GLU A 31 -6.71 -6.81 -15.18
N GLU A 32 -8.04 -6.89 -15.06
CA GLU A 32 -8.90 -5.72 -14.83
C GLU A 32 -8.56 -5.04 -13.50
N TRP A 33 -8.34 -5.84 -12.44
CA TRP A 33 -7.95 -5.31 -11.13
C TRP A 33 -6.53 -4.75 -11.12
N LYS A 34 -5.60 -5.38 -11.81
CA LYS A 34 -4.23 -4.86 -11.96
C LYS A 34 -4.22 -3.50 -12.67
N ASP A 35 -4.98 -3.36 -13.75
CA ASP A 35 -5.10 -2.09 -14.49
C ASP A 35 -5.76 -1.01 -13.61
N TYR A 36 -6.87 -1.34 -12.93
CA TYR A 36 -7.52 -0.43 -11.99
C TYR A 36 -6.56 0.01 -10.87
N PHE A 37 -5.83 -0.94 -10.30
CA PHE A 37 -4.89 -0.71 -9.22
C PHE A 37 -3.72 0.20 -9.66
N GLN A 38 -3.23 0.02 -10.89
CA GLN A 38 -2.22 0.88 -11.49
C GLN A 38 -2.74 2.31 -11.73
N ARG A 39 -3.97 2.46 -12.19
CA ARG A 39 -4.62 3.77 -12.37
C ARG A 39 -4.83 4.47 -11.03
N LEU A 40 -5.26 3.75 -10.00
CA LEU A 40 -5.41 4.28 -8.64
C LEU A 40 -4.07 4.79 -8.11
N SER A 41 -3.00 4.01 -8.26
CA SER A 41 -1.64 4.42 -7.90
C SER A 41 -1.22 5.71 -8.63
N THR A 42 -1.45 5.78 -9.92
CA THR A 42 -1.12 6.97 -10.73
C THR A 42 -1.93 8.19 -10.30
N ALA A 43 -3.23 8.04 -10.09
CA ALA A 43 -4.13 9.14 -9.74
C ALA A 43 -3.85 9.70 -8.33
N THR A 44 -3.50 8.84 -7.38
CA THR A 44 -3.25 9.23 -5.99
C THR A 44 -1.79 9.56 -5.69
N GLY A 45 -0.88 9.08 -6.55
CA GLY A 45 0.57 9.17 -6.35
C GLY A 45 1.08 8.31 -5.21
N PHE A 46 0.32 7.27 -4.79
CA PHE A 46 0.78 6.26 -3.85
C PHE A 46 1.36 5.05 -4.57
N ASP A 47 2.47 4.54 -4.07
CA ASP A 47 2.97 3.22 -4.42
C ASP A 47 2.15 2.18 -3.63
N LEU A 48 1.35 1.36 -4.31
CA LEU A 48 0.37 0.48 -3.70
C LEU A 48 0.85 -0.97 -3.70
N THR A 49 0.64 -1.66 -2.59
CA THR A 49 0.90 -3.09 -2.45
C THR A 49 -0.25 -3.76 -1.70
N ILE A 50 -0.73 -4.89 -2.19
CA ILE A 50 -1.71 -5.72 -1.46
C ILE A 50 -0.97 -6.90 -0.81
N TYR A 51 -1.25 -7.08 0.47
CA TYR A 51 -0.73 -8.14 1.32
C TYR A 51 -1.85 -9.10 1.71
N ASP A 52 -1.54 -10.37 1.79
CA ASP A 52 -2.46 -11.36 2.33
C ASP A 52 -2.47 -11.35 3.88
N GLU A 53 -3.27 -12.22 4.47
CA GLU A 53 -3.42 -12.36 5.93
C GLU A 53 -2.13 -12.72 6.67
N ASN A 54 -1.13 -13.26 5.95
CA ASN A 54 0.19 -13.60 6.47
C ASN A 54 1.21 -12.48 6.24
N SER A 55 0.76 -11.30 5.81
CA SER A 55 1.62 -10.18 5.42
C SER A 55 2.56 -10.48 4.23
N ALA A 56 2.19 -11.46 3.38
CA ALA A 56 2.91 -11.73 2.15
C ALA A 56 2.36 -10.85 1.02
N PRO A 57 3.20 -10.07 0.31
CA PRO A 57 2.76 -9.26 -0.82
C PRO A 57 2.42 -10.15 -2.02
N PHE A 58 1.33 -9.86 -2.73
CA PHE A 58 0.96 -10.60 -3.95
C PHE A 58 0.58 -9.72 -5.14
N LEU A 59 0.36 -8.44 -4.91
CA LEU A 59 0.14 -7.45 -5.97
C LEU A 59 0.82 -6.15 -5.59
N THR A 60 1.66 -5.62 -6.46
CA THR A 60 2.39 -4.36 -6.25
C THR A 60 2.37 -3.55 -7.53
N THR A 61 2.03 -2.26 -7.45
CA THR A 61 2.06 -1.36 -8.60
C THR A 61 3.50 -0.92 -8.89
N LYS A 62 4.19 -0.49 -7.84
CA LYS A 62 5.56 -0.02 -7.89
C LYS A 62 6.15 -0.08 -6.48
N GLU A 63 7.41 -0.43 -6.36
CA GLU A 63 8.13 -0.29 -5.09
C GLU A 63 8.49 1.17 -4.82
N ASN A 64 8.31 1.59 -3.58
CA ASN A 64 8.68 2.94 -3.16
C ASN A 64 10.21 3.06 -3.10
N VAL A 65 10.77 4.04 -3.81
CA VAL A 65 12.22 4.21 -3.96
C VAL A 65 12.97 4.33 -2.63
N PHE A 66 12.39 4.99 -1.64
CA PHE A 66 13.01 5.12 -0.32
C PHE A 66 12.93 3.80 0.47
N CYS A 67 11.84 3.03 0.30
CA CYS A 67 11.75 1.68 0.86
C CYS A 67 12.76 0.73 0.24
N GLU A 68 12.94 0.76 -1.09
CA GLU A 68 13.95 -0.05 -1.78
C GLU A 68 15.35 0.31 -1.31
N LEU A 69 15.65 1.60 -1.20
CA LEU A 69 16.94 2.07 -0.73
C LEU A 69 17.24 1.52 0.67
N ILE A 70 16.34 1.66 1.62
CA ILE A 70 16.53 1.14 2.97
C ILE A 70 16.64 -0.39 2.96
N LYS A 71 15.76 -1.11 2.25
CA LYS A 71 15.80 -2.57 2.17
C LYS A 71 17.11 -3.11 1.61
N SER A 72 17.72 -2.43 0.63
CA SER A 72 18.96 -2.90 -0.01
C SER A 72 20.17 -2.85 0.90
N PHE A 73 20.18 -2.01 1.93
CA PHE A 73 21.31 -1.82 2.83
C PHE A 73 21.12 -2.45 4.21
N ILE A 74 19.88 -2.67 4.58
CA ILE A 74 19.54 -3.25 5.86
C ILE A 74 19.50 -4.77 5.68
N GLY A 75 20.57 -5.46 6.08
CA GLY A 75 20.60 -6.91 6.15
C GLY A 75 19.45 -7.48 7.00
N ASN A 76 19.23 -8.79 6.94
CA ASN A 76 18.06 -9.54 7.44
C ASN A 76 17.59 -9.32 8.89
N GLY A 77 18.00 -8.24 9.58
CA GLY A 77 17.74 -8.03 11.01
C GLY A 77 16.92 -6.80 11.36
N VAL A 78 16.12 -6.24 10.47
CA VAL A 78 15.80 -4.85 10.63
C VAL A 78 14.35 -4.49 10.88
N GLU A 79 14.28 -3.43 11.69
CA GLU A 79 13.07 -2.76 12.15
C GLU A 79 12.12 -2.30 11.02
N CYS A 80 12.65 -2.06 9.79
CA CYS A 80 11.82 -1.54 8.69
C CYS A 80 10.70 -2.52 8.26
N PRO A 81 10.97 -3.79 7.91
CA PRO A 81 9.90 -4.74 7.61
C PRO A 81 8.96 -5.00 8.79
N ALA A 82 9.51 -5.11 10.00
CA ALA A 82 8.74 -5.33 11.22
C ALA A 82 7.78 -4.16 11.50
N SER A 83 8.21 -2.92 11.28
CA SER A 83 7.37 -1.73 11.42
C SER A 83 6.18 -1.76 10.45
N CYS A 84 6.39 -2.08 9.17
CA CYS A 84 5.30 -2.21 8.20
C CYS A 84 4.34 -3.35 8.57
N ASN A 85 4.86 -4.52 8.90
CA ASN A 85 4.06 -5.70 9.27
C ASN A 85 3.18 -5.44 10.49
N LYS A 86 3.68 -4.69 11.48
CA LYS A 86 2.89 -4.29 12.65
C LYS A 86 1.59 -3.59 12.23
N PHE A 87 1.66 -2.60 11.37
CA PHE A 87 0.48 -1.83 10.93
C PHE A 87 -0.44 -2.63 10.00
N ILE A 88 0.11 -3.53 9.18
CA ILE A 88 -0.68 -4.47 8.38
C ILE A 88 -1.53 -5.36 9.29
N LEU A 89 -0.90 -6.02 10.28
CA LEU A 89 -1.58 -6.90 11.22
C LEU A 89 -2.58 -6.15 12.11
N GLU A 90 -2.26 -4.93 12.53
CA GLU A 90 -3.14 -4.08 13.32
C GLU A 90 -4.39 -3.70 12.52
N SER A 91 -4.23 -3.27 11.26
CA SER A 91 -5.34 -2.96 10.35
C SER A 91 -6.25 -4.19 10.10
N LEU A 92 -5.66 -5.37 9.90
CA LEU A 92 -6.41 -6.63 9.79
C LEU A 92 -7.21 -6.96 11.04
N LYS A 93 -6.61 -6.74 12.21
CA LYS A 93 -7.22 -7.03 13.52
C LYS A 93 -8.38 -6.07 13.80
N LEU A 94 -8.15 -4.77 13.64
CA LEU A 94 -9.16 -3.74 13.90
C LEU A 94 -10.22 -3.69 12.81
N ASN A 95 -9.89 -4.17 11.60
CA ASN A 95 -10.70 -4.05 10.39
C ASN A 95 -11.00 -2.57 10.05
N GLU A 96 -10.02 -1.71 10.28
CA GLU A 96 -10.07 -0.26 10.08
C GLU A 96 -8.84 0.23 9.32
N PRO A 97 -8.98 1.30 8.53
CA PRO A 97 -7.83 1.94 7.88
C PRO A 97 -6.95 2.63 8.93
N ILE A 98 -5.64 2.55 8.73
CA ILE A 98 -4.64 3.16 9.61
C ILE A 98 -3.68 3.99 8.77
N ALA A 99 -3.56 5.29 9.04
CA ALA A 99 -2.50 6.14 8.49
C ALA A 99 -1.34 6.24 9.50
N TYR A 100 -0.11 6.07 9.03
CA TYR A 100 1.06 6.01 9.91
C TYR A 100 2.35 6.46 9.24
N LYS A 101 3.32 6.87 10.03
CA LYS A 101 4.72 6.99 9.62
C LYS A 101 5.46 5.69 9.94
N CYS A 102 6.12 5.10 8.96
CA CYS A 102 6.91 3.88 9.19
C CYS A 102 8.27 4.20 9.83
N TYR A 103 9.08 3.16 10.07
CA TYR A 103 10.45 3.31 10.58
C TYR A 103 11.27 4.33 9.77
N SER A 104 11.16 4.29 8.44
CA SER A 104 11.87 5.20 7.53
C SER A 104 11.21 6.58 7.38
N LYS A 105 10.28 6.95 8.26
CA LYS A 105 9.57 8.25 8.28
C LYS A 105 8.69 8.52 7.06
N ILE A 106 8.44 7.53 6.23
CA ILE A 106 7.56 7.63 5.07
C ILE A 106 6.11 7.55 5.55
N MET A 107 5.27 8.41 5.00
CA MET A 107 3.83 8.38 5.22
C MET A 107 3.20 7.21 4.47
N ASN A 108 2.46 6.41 5.19
CA ASN A 108 1.77 5.24 4.69
C ASN A 108 0.33 5.21 5.19
N PHE A 109 -0.47 4.38 4.51
CA PHE A 109 -1.72 3.89 5.08
C PHE A 109 -1.82 2.37 4.88
N SER A 110 -2.57 1.72 5.76
CA SER A 110 -3.04 0.33 5.62
C SER A 110 -4.56 0.35 5.54
N PHE A 111 -5.14 -0.27 4.53
CA PHE A 111 -6.58 -0.36 4.31
C PHE A 111 -6.99 -1.82 4.20
N PRO A 112 -7.81 -2.35 5.15
CA PRO A 112 -8.25 -3.74 5.11
C PRO A 112 -9.37 -3.91 4.08
N ILE A 113 -9.26 -4.92 3.24
CA ILE A 113 -10.28 -5.33 2.28
C ILE A 113 -10.81 -6.70 2.71
N LYS A 114 -12.12 -6.81 2.84
CA LYS A 114 -12.79 -8.04 3.28
C LYS A 114 -13.86 -8.45 2.29
N TYR A 115 -13.82 -9.70 1.87
CA TYR A 115 -14.83 -10.28 0.97
C TYR A 115 -15.01 -11.76 1.25
N LEU A 116 -16.25 -12.21 1.46
CA LEU A 116 -16.63 -13.61 1.73
C LEU A 116 -15.79 -14.30 2.81
N GLY A 117 -15.41 -13.57 3.85
CA GLY A 117 -14.61 -14.09 4.96
C GLY A 117 -13.09 -14.02 4.74
N GLU A 118 -12.62 -13.78 3.52
CA GLU A 118 -11.22 -13.52 3.23
C GLU A 118 -10.86 -12.08 3.56
N LYS A 119 -9.60 -11.86 3.95
CA LYS A 119 -9.07 -10.54 4.25
C LYS A 119 -7.72 -10.33 3.57
N VAL A 120 -7.54 -9.14 3.04
CA VAL A 120 -6.26 -8.65 2.56
C VAL A 120 -6.07 -7.23 3.04
N VAL A 121 -4.84 -6.70 2.95
CA VAL A 121 -4.56 -5.29 3.27
C VAL A 121 -3.90 -4.62 2.09
N MET A 122 -4.48 -3.53 1.65
CA MET A 122 -3.81 -2.61 0.74
C MET A 122 -2.97 -1.63 1.55
N VAL A 123 -1.69 -1.53 1.25
CA VAL A 123 -0.77 -0.55 1.81
C VAL A 123 -0.39 0.45 0.74
N GLY A 124 -0.63 1.72 1.01
CA GLY A 124 -0.15 2.82 0.18
C GLY A 124 1.04 3.51 0.85
N LYS A 125 2.11 3.73 0.09
CA LYS A 125 3.32 4.43 0.49
C LYS A 125 3.50 5.65 -0.39
N LYS A 126 3.89 6.78 0.17
CA LYS A 126 4.06 8.00 -0.63
C LYS A 126 5.42 8.64 -0.46
N SER A 127 5.53 9.57 0.48
CA SER A 127 6.74 10.35 0.73
C SER A 127 6.77 10.79 2.20
N PHE A 128 7.62 11.75 2.53
CA PHE A 128 7.74 12.33 3.85
C PHE A 128 6.64 13.38 4.10
N ALA A 129 6.21 13.54 5.34
CA ALA A 129 5.24 14.58 5.70
C ALA A 129 5.91 15.95 5.83
N SER A 130 7.19 15.98 6.23
CA SER A 130 7.93 17.20 6.47
C SER A 130 9.41 17.06 6.08
N TYR A 131 10.11 18.20 6.06
CA TYR A 131 11.55 18.21 5.86
C TYR A 131 12.29 17.55 7.04
N GLU A 132 11.77 17.67 8.24
CA GLU A 132 12.30 17.00 9.43
C GLU A 132 12.23 15.48 9.29
N ASP A 133 11.12 14.92 8.81
CA ASP A 133 10.98 13.49 8.53
C ASP A 133 12.03 13.02 7.50
N PHE A 134 12.29 13.84 6.49
CA PHE A 134 13.33 13.55 5.51
C PHE A 134 14.74 13.59 6.12
N LEU A 135 15.03 14.56 6.98
CA LEU A 135 16.32 14.61 7.70
C LEU A 135 16.51 13.39 8.61
N GLU A 136 15.45 12.97 9.32
CA GLU A 136 15.50 11.75 10.12
C GLU A 136 15.73 10.50 9.26
N PHE A 137 15.08 10.41 8.09
CA PHE A 137 15.36 9.36 7.10
C PHE A 137 16.83 9.34 6.68
N LEU A 138 17.41 10.52 6.36
CA LEU A 138 18.82 10.64 6.01
C LEU A 138 19.75 10.16 7.13
N LYS A 139 19.39 10.45 8.39
CA LYS A 139 20.13 9.97 9.56
C LYS A 139 20.04 8.44 9.64
N ILE A 140 18.83 7.86 9.55
CA ILE A 140 18.62 6.41 9.56
C ILE A 140 19.44 5.75 8.44
N ALA A 141 19.41 6.31 7.23
CA ALA A 141 20.15 5.79 6.09
C ALA A 141 21.68 5.79 6.37
N ARG A 142 22.21 6.89 6.87
CA ARG A 142 23.62 7.03 7.22
C ARG A 142 24.04 6.07 8.33
N ASP A 143 23.25 5.95 9.38
CA ASP A 143 23.50 5.04 10.50
C ASP A 143 23.53 3.56 10.04
N ASN A 144 22.91 3.26 8.89
CA ASN A 144 22.92 1.96 8.21
C ASN A 144 23.94 1.88 7.06
N GLY A 145 24.89 2.81 6.97
CA GLY A 145 25.99 2.76 6.02
C GLY A 145 25.71 3.35 4.64
N ILE A 146 24.55 4.00 4.44
CA ILE A 146 24.19 4.67 3.18
C ILE A 146 24.74 6.10 3.22
N ASN A 147 25.91 6.31 2.63
CA ASN A 147 26.56 7.62 2.62
C ASN A 147 26.11 8.51 1.45
N GLU A 148 25.66 7.92 0.36
CA GLU A 148 25.18 8.61 -0.82
C GLU A 148 23.75 8.18 -1.14
N ILE A 149 22.82 9.11 -1.08
CA ILE A 149 21.44 8.88 -1.49
C ILE A 149 21.27 9.55 -2.84
N PRO A 150 21.03 8.78 -3.91
CA PRO A 150 20.75 9.36 -5.23
C PRO A 150 19.38 10.06 -5.18
N ILE A 151 19.37 11.32 -4.78
CA ILE A 151 18.16 12.16 -4.83
C ILE A 151 17.98 12.61 -6.29
N THR A 152 17.48 11.70 -7.11
CA THR A 152 17.15 12.01 -8.52
C THR A 152 15.71 12.48 -8.69
N THR A 153 14.91 12.43 -7.62
CA THR A 153 13.50 12.81 -7.65
C THR A 153 13.26 14.09 -6.86
N SER A 154 12.41 14.96 -7.38
CA SER A 154 11.90 16.09 -6.61
C SER A 154 11.25 15.58 -5.33
N LEU A 155 11.73 16.04 -4.17
CA LEU A 155 11.13 15.74 -2.88
C LEU A 155 9.77 16.45 -2.81
N ASN A 156 8.71 15.69 -2.99
CA ASN A 156 7.35 16.17 -2.76
C ASN A 156 6.90 15.71 -1.39
N PHE A 157 6.72 16.64 -0.47
CA PHE A 157 6.16 16.35 0.85
C PHE A 157 4.67 16.02 0.75
N THR A 158 4.21 15.14 1.61
CA THR A 158 2.83 14.66 1.61
C THR A 158 2.12 15.16 2.86
N ASP A 159 1.00 15.87 2.68
CA ASP A 159 0.15 16.28 3.78
C ASP A 159 -0.40 15.05 4.53
N GLU A 160 -0.19 15.00 5.85
CA GLU A 160 -0.70 13.93 6.72
C GLU A 160 -2.22 13.82 6.66
N ASN A 161 -2.94 14.95 6.56
CA ASN A 161 -4.39 14.94 6.44
C ASN A 161 -4.84 14.35 5.12
N TYR A 162 -4.09 14.57 4.04
CA TYR A 162 -4.37 13.93 2.75
C TYR A 162 -4.27 12.40 2.86
N VAL A 163 -3.23 11.87 3.53
CA VAL A 163 -3.07 10.42 3.73
C VAL A 163 -4.20 9.86 4.59
N LYS A 164 -4.56 10.54 5.68
CA LYS A 164 -5.68 10.16 6.54
C LYS A 164 -7.01 10.15 5.78
N ASN A 165 -7.27 11.17 4.98
CA ASN A 165 -8.49 11.25 4.19
C ASN A 165 -8.56 10.15 3.15
N ILE A 166 -7.50 9.93 2.36
CA ILE A 166 -7.46 8.84 1.37
C ILE A 166 -7.74 7.49 2.04
N SER A 167 -7.16 7.22 3.21
CA SER A 167 -7.38 5.95 3.92
C SER A 167 -8.83 5.71 4.35
N GLN A 168 -9.67 6.75 4.37
CA GLN A 168 -11.10 6.65 4.71
C GLN A 168 -12.01 6.45 3.49
N TYR A 169 -11.53 6.76 2.28
CA TYR A 169 -12.35 6.75 1.06
C TYR A 169 -11.96 5.66 0.05
N VAL A 170 -10.89 4.89 0.30
CA VAL A 170 -10.50 3.75 -0.51
C VAL A 170 -11.21 2.49 -0.06
#